data_25f29a08cb30db175d8ded8e01cf6a37
#
_entry.id   25f29a08cb30db175d8ded8e01cf6a37
#
_cell.length_a   1.000
_cell.length_b   1.000
_cell.length_c   1.000
_cell.angle_alpha   90.00
_cell.angle_beta   90.00
_cell.angle_gamma   90.00
#
_symmetry.space_group_name_H-M   'P 1'
#
loop_
_entity.id
_entity.type
_entity.pdbx_description
1 polymer ?
#
loop_
_entity_poly.entity_id
_entity_poly.type
_entity_poly.pdbx_seq_one_letter_code
_entity_poly.pdbx_strand_id
1 'polypeptide(L)'
;MTDQTLPQLPLPSSWRPLRLQTLVILRWLAVIGQTIGVLFVNWGLGFPLPLLECLALIGLSAVFNIGLTFRLGPHYRLPSRIAALQLAFDLCQLGGLLALTGGLENPFALLLLAPVSVSATSLPKRQAFLVALLAAVIASVLAVMHLPLPWEPDQHIVFNRIYVIGIWGSIICGVVFISAYTNRVAHDARQIADALAATELALSRREQLSA
;
A
#
# COMPACT_ATOMS: atom_id res chain seq x y z
N MET A 1 41.16 -28.31 26.07
CA MET A 1 39.99 -27.41 26.24
C MET A 1 39.53 -27.07 24.85
N THR A 2 38.61 -27.85 24.30
CA THR A 2 38.03 -27.67 22.97
C THR A 2 36.81 -26.78 23.13
N ASP A 3 36.94 -25.55 22.63
CA ASP A 3 35.86 -24.57 22.57
C ASP A 3 34.82 -25.07 21.56
N GLN A 4 33.76 -25.70 22.07
CA GLN A 4 32.58 -26.08 21.30
C GLN A 4 31.76 -24.82 21.08
N THR A 5 32.04 -24.08 20.01
CA THR A 5 31.13 -23.07 19.49
C THR A 5 29.81 -23.74 19.10
N LEU A 6 28.83 -23.62 19.98
CA LEU A 6 27.45 -24.04 19.72
C LEU A 6 27.00 -23.42 18.38
N PRO A 7 26.44 -24.21 17.44
CA PRO A 7 25.92 -23.65 16.22
C PRO A 7 24.81 -22.68 16.58
N GLN A 8 24.99 -21.43 16.19
CA GLN A 8 23.97 -20.40 16.38
C GLN A 8 22.74 -20.81 15.56
N LEU A 9 21.70 -21.25 16.26
CA LEU A 9 20.39 -21.47 15.66
C LEU A 9 20.00 -20.22 14.89
N PRO A 10 19.63 -20.34 13.61
CA PRO A 10 19.10 -19.21 12.87
C PRO A 10 17.87 -18.72 13.59
N LEU A 11 17.91 -17.48 14.09
CA LEU A 11 16.75 -16.83 14.71
C LEU A 11 15.57 -16.89 13.74
N PRO A 12 14.35 -17.23 14.21
CA PRO A 12 13.18 -17.30 13.36
C PRO A 12 13.07 -15.99 12.58
N SER A 13 12.95 -16.10 11.25
CA SER A 13 12.91 -14.98 10.31
C SER A 13 11.60 -14.20 10.47
N SER A 14 11.42 -13.58 11.62
CA SER A 14 10.35 -12.64 11.88
C SER A 14 10.54 -11.44 10.97
N TRP A 15 9.62 -11.29 9.98
CA TRP A 15 9.47 -10.14 9.12
C TRP A 15 10.67 -9.86 8.18
N ARG A 16 10.62 -10.39 6.97
CA ARG A 16 11.55 -9.95 5.92
C ARG A 16 11.26 -8.47 5.65
N PRO A 17 12.17 -7.55 5.97
CA PRO A 17 11.94 -6.13 5.72
C PRO A 17 11.73 -5.92 4.23
N LEU A 18 10.75 -5.08 3.87
CA LEU A 18 10.45 -4.70 2.50
C LEU A 18 11.70 -4.18 1.81
N ARG A 19 11.98 -4.68 0.62
CA ARG A 19 13.02 -4.10 -0.22
C ARG A 19 12.52 -2.75 -0.72
N LEU A 20 13.35 -1.70 -0.57
CA LEU A 20 13.06 -0.37 -1.10
C LEU A 20 12.65 -0.44 -2.58
N GLN A 21 13.32 -1.28 -3.35
CA GLN A 21 13.06 -1.47 -4.78
C GLN A 21 11.60 -1.82 -5.08
N THR A 22 10.96 -2.66 -4.27
CA THR A 22 9.54 -3.02 -4.48
C THR A 22 8.62 -1.81 -4.32
N LEU A 23 8.83 -0.99 -3.28
CA LEU A 23 8.03 0.22 -3.06
C LEU A 23 8.29 1.27 -4.14
N VAL A 24 9.55 1.42 -4.58
CA VAL A 24 9.93 2.32 -5.68
C VAL A 24 9.23 1.94 -6.98
N ILE A 25 9.22 0.66 -7.34
CA ILE A 25 8.56 0.17 -8.56
C ILE A 25 7.04 0.39 -8.49
N LEU A 26 6.41 0.03 -7.36
CA LEU A 26 4.97 0.23 -7.18
C LEU A 26 4.58 1.71 -7.29
N ARG A 27 5.40 2.61 -6.74
CA ARG A 27 5.16 4.06 -6.83
C ARG A 27 5.34 4.57 -8.26
N TRP A 28 6.35 4.12 -9.00
CA TRP A 28 6.48 4.47 -10.41
C TRP A 28 5.28 4.02 -11.23
N LEU A 29 4.77 2.80 -10.97
CA LEU A 29 3.56 2.32 -11.61
C LEU A 29 2.35 3.22 -11.28
N ALA A 30 2.22 3.63 -10.02
CA ALA A 30 1.16 4.55 -9.60
C ALA A 30 1.31 5.93 -10.27
N VAL A 31 2.51 6.53 -10.28
CA VAL A 31 2.79 7.82 -10.94
C VAL A 31 2.43 7.78 -12.41
N ILE A 32 2.85 6.73 -13.13
CA ILE A 32 2.56 6.56 -14.56
C ILE A 32 1.04 6.40 -14.77
N GLY A 33 0.39 5.50 -14.01
CA GLY A 33 -1.04 5.26 -14.12
C GLY A 33 -1.88 6.50 -13.82
N GLN A 34 -1.55 7.23 -12.75
CA GLN A 34 -2.23 8.47 -12.38
C GLN A 34 -2.03 9.56 -13.44
N THR A 35 -0.81 9.70 -13.97
CA THR A 35 -0.53 10.67 -15.06
C THR A 35 -1.36 10.35 -16.30
N ILE A 36 -1.35 9.10 -16.74
CA ILE A 36 -2.14 8.67 -17.90
C ILE A 36 -3.63 8.92 -17.64
N GLY A 37 -4.14 8.53 -16.47
CA GLY A 37 -5.55 8.72 -16.13
C GLY A 37 -5.97 10.19 -16.14
N VAL A 38 -5.21 11.07 -15.50
CA VAL A 38 -5.51 12.51 -15.45
C VAL A 38 -5.46 13.15 -16.86
N LEU A 39 -4.43 12.83 -17.64
CA LEU A 39 -4.30 13.35 -19.00
C LEU A 39 -5.40 12.82 -19.93
N PHE A 40 -5.76 11.54 -19.80
CA PHE A 40 -6.83 10.94 -20.58
C PHE A 40 -8.20 11.56 -20.27
N VAL A 41 -8.50 11.80 -18.99
CA VAL A 41 -9.75 12.46 -18.59
C VAL A 41 -9.80 13.90 -19.13
N ASN A 42 -8.71 14.64 -18.98
CA ASN A 42 -8.67 16.05 -19.39
C ASN A 42 -8.65 16.24 -20.92
N TRP A 43 -7.82 15.49 -21.64
CA TRP A 43 -7.65 15.67 -23.10
C TRP A 43 -8.41 14.64 -23.92
N GLY A 44 -8.52 13.40 -23.43
CA GLY A 44 -9.20 12.35 -24.17
C GLY A 44 -10.73 12.42 -24.08
N LEU A 45 -11.24 12.73 -22.88
CA LEU A 45 -12.68 12.89 -22.63
C LEU A 45 -13.14 14.37 -22.68
N GLY A 46 -12.20 15.31 -22.60
CA GLY A 46 -12.51 16.74 -22.59
C GLY A 46 -13.12 17.25 -21.28
N PHE A 47 -13.02 16.49 -20.18
CA PHE A 47 -13.58 16.88 -18.89
C PHE A 47 -12.66 17.87 -18.17
N PRO A 48 -13.18 19.01 -17.67
CA PRO A 48 -12.36 20.01 -16.99
C PRO A 48 -11.84 19.50 -15.65
N LEU A 49 -10.52 19.37 -15.54
CA LEU A 49 -9.82 18.99 -14.32
C LEU A 49 -8.91 20.14 -13.85
N PRO A 50 -8.67 20.28 -12.55
CA PRO A 50 -7.60 21.13 -12.02
C PRO A 50 -6.24 20.47 -12.34
N LEU A 51 -5.85 20.54 -13.62
CA LEU A 51 -4.73 19.77 -14.19
C LEU A 51 -3.40 20.08 -13.51
N LEU A 52 -3.16 21.38 -13.19
CA LEU A 52 -1.91 21.82 -12.57
C LEU A 52 -1.76 21.21 -11.17
N GLU A 53 -2.81 21.24 -10.37
CA GLU A 53 -2.84 20.71 -9.01
C GLU A 53 -2.70 19.19 -9.01
N CYS A 54 -3.37 18.50 -9.92
CA CYS A 54 -3.25 17.07 -10.09
C CYS A 54 -1.81 16.67 -10.48
N LEU A 55 -1.23 17.33 -11.48
CA LEU A 55 0.15 17.07 -11.90
C LEU A 55 1.18 17.46 -10.85
N ALA A 56 0.92 18.50 -10.06
CA ALA A 56 1.78 18.88 -8.93
C ALA A 56 1.83 17.79 -7.85
N LEU A 57 0.67 17.21 -7.48
CA LEU A 57 0.61 16.11 -6.53
C LEU A 57 1.31 14.84 -7.05
N ILE A 58 1.13 14.51 -8.33
CA ILE A 58 1.79 13.37 -8.96
C ILE A 58 3.30 13.64 -9.05
N GLY A 59 3.70 14.85 -9.45
CA GLY A 59 5.10 15.28 -9.50
C GLY A 59 5.80 15.23 -8.15
N LEU A 60 5.11 15.63 -7.09
CA LEU A 60 5.62 15.51 -5.71
C LEU A 60 5.95 14.04 -5.35
N SER A 61 5.07 13.09 -5.73
CA SER A 61 5.32 11.66 -5.53
C SER A 61 6.53 11.17 -6.34
N ALA A 62 6.68 11.63 -7.59
CA ALA A 62 7.83 11.29 -8.43
C ALA A 62 9.15 11.83 -7.83
N VAL A 63 9.18 13.09 -7.44
CA VAL A 63 10.36 13.72 -6.81
C VAL A 63 10.74 13.02 -5.51
N PHE A 64 9.75 12.69 -4.68
CA PHE A 64 9.97 11.93 -3.44
C PHE A 64 10.58 10.55 -3.72
N ASN A 65 10.08 9.85 -4.76
CA ASN A 65 10.60 8.54 -5.15
C ASN A 65 12.04 8.59 -5.66
N ILE A 66 12.35 9.60 -6.48
CA ILE A 66 13.70 9.88 -6.97
C ILE A 66 14.65 10.16 -5.80
N GLY A 67 14.29 11.08 -4.91
CA GLY A 67 15.09 11.45 -3.75
C GLY A 67 15.39 10.26 -2.83
N LEU A 68 14.41 9.38 -2.64
CA LEU A 68 14.56 8.17 -1.83
C LEU A 68 15.53 7.18 -2.47
N THR A 69 15.42 6.97 -3.78
CA THR A 69 16.29 6.07 -4.54
C THR A 69 17.75 6.52 -4.51
N PHE A 70 17.98 7.84 -4.67
CA PHE A 70 19.34 8.40 -4.62
C PHE A 70 19.97 8.34 -3.23
N ARG A 71 19.18 8.50 -2.15
CA ARG A 71 19.70 8.52 -0.79
C ARG A 71 19.99 7.13 -0.21
N LEU A 72 19.17 6.13 -0.52
CA LEU A 72 19.21 4.84 0.19
C LEU A 72 19.73 3.68 -0.67
N GLY A 73 19.78 3.82 -1.99
CA GLY A 73 20.18 2.76 -2.92
C GLY A 73 19.11 1.63 -3.04
N PRO A 74 19.12 0.87 -4.15
CA PRO A 74 18.04 -0.07 -4.49
C PRO A 74 17.95 -1.29 -3.57
N HIS A 75 19.04 -1.69 -2.94
CA HIS A 75 19.10 -2.89 -2.09
C HIS A 75 18.85 -2.62 -0.59
N TYR A 76 18.60 -1.37 -0.24
CA TYR A 76 18.35 -1.00 1.14
C TYR A 76 17.07 -1.65 1.66
N ARG A 77 17.16 -2.27 2.85
CA ARG A 77 16.01 -2.84 3.55
C ARG A 77 15.45 -1.81 4.50
N LEU A 78 14.24 -1.36 4.22
CA LEU A 78 13.58 -0.33 5.00
C LEU A 78 13.14 -0.85 6.37
N PRO A 79 13.42 -0.11 7.44
CA PRO A 79 12.75 -0.32 8.71
C PRO A 79 11.24 -0.22 8.52
N SER A 80 10.48 -1.08 9.19
CA SER A 80 9.01 -1.16 9.02
C SER A 80 8.29 0.17 9.28
N ARG A 81 8.81 1.02 10.18
CA ARG A 81 8.27 2.37 10.43
C ARG A 81 8.41 3.29 9.22
N ILE A 82 9.55 3.26 8.54
CA ILE A 82 9.79 4.09 7.35
C ILE A 82 8.93 3.58 6.18
N ALA A 83 8.81 2.26 6.02
CA ALA A 83 7.91 1.69 5.01
C ALA A 83 6.44 2.05 5.27
N ALA A 84 5.99 2.06 6.52
CA ALA A 84 4.65 2.52 6.88
C ALA A 84 4.42 4.01 6.57
N LEU A 85 5.40 4.87 6.85
CA LEU A 85 5.33 6.30 6.51
C LEU A 85 5.28 6.53 5.01
N GLN A 86 5.98 5.72 4.21
CA GLN A 86 5.91 5.79 2.75
C GLN A 86 4.52 5.43 2.22
N LEU A 87 3.92 4.34 2.74
CA LEU A 87 2.56 3.95 2.36
C LEU A 87 1.52 4.97 2.84
N ALA A 88 1.74 5.59 4.00
CA ALA A 88 0.90 6.68 4.48
C ALA A 88 0.99 7.91 3.55
N PHE A 89 2.20 8.26 3.08
CA PHE A 89 2.39 9.32 2.09
C PHE A 89 1.66 8.99 0.79
N ASP A 90 1.76 7.76 0.28
CA ASP A 90 1.07 7.31 -0.94
C ASP A 90 -0.45 7.41 -0.79
N LEU A 91 -1.00 7.04 0.38
CA LEU A 91 -2.41 7.22 0.70
C LEU A 91 -2.85 8.68 0.73
N CYS A 92 -2.06 9.54 1.37
CA CYS A 92 -2.38 10.98 1.44
C CYS A 92 -2.32 11.63 0.05
N GLN A 93 -1.31 11.28 -0.75
CA GLN A 93 -1.16 11.79 -2.13
C GLN A 93 -2.33 11.34 -3.01
N LEU A 94 -2.70 10.04 -2.95
CA LEU A 94 -3.85 9.51 -3.68
C LEU A 94 -5.16 10.13 -3.18
N GLY A 95 -5.33 10.29 -1.86
CA GLY A 95 -6.46 10.96 -1.27
C GLY A 95 -6.60 12.42 -1.74
N GLY A 96 -5.49 13.15 -1.79
CA GLY A 96 -5.46 14.50 -2.36
C GLY A 96 -5.85 14.56 -3.83
N LEU A 97 -5.35 13.60 -4.63
CA LEU A 97 -5.74 13.50 -6.04
C LEU A 97 -7.23 13.20 -6.21
N LEU A 98 -7.75 12.27 -5.42
CA LEU A 98 -9.19 11.95 -5.41
C LEU A 98 -10.04 13.14 -4.95
N ALA A 99 -9.59 13.89 -3.94
CA ALA A 99 -10.30 15.11 -3.50
C ALA A 99 -10.45 16.15 -4.61
N LEU A 100 -9.46 16.24 -5.50
CA LEU A 100 -9.49 17.13 -6.67
C LEU A 100 -10.34 16.59 -7.83
N THR A 101 -10.67 15.30 -7.83
CA THR A 101 -11.24 14.61 -8.99
C THR A 101 -12.55 13.89 -8.70
N GLY A 102 -13.28 14.29 -7.66
CA GLY A 102 -14.63 13.76 -7.37
C GLY A 102 -14.74 12.88 -6.12
N GLY A 103 -13.70 12.83 -5.29
CA GLY A 103 -13.74 12.11 -4.02
C GLY A 103 -14.08 10.63 -4.17
N LEU A 104 -15.07 10.16 -3.42
CA LEU A 104 -15.56 8.77 -3.51
C LEU A 104 -16.42 8.49 -4.75
N GLU A 105 -16.90 9.52 -5.42
CA GLU A 105 -17.66 9.41 -6.66
C GLU A 105 -16.75 9.04 -7.85
N ASN A 106 -15.43 9.24 -7.67
CA ASN A 106 -14.43 8.84 -8.64
C ASN A 106 -14.25 7.31 -8.62
N PRO A 107 -14.37 6.61 -9.77
CA PRO A 107 -14.22 5.15 -9.83
C PRO A 107 -12.84 4.67 -9.37
N PHE A 108 -11.81 5.53 -9.41
CA PHE A 108 -10.47 5.24 -8.90
C PHE A 108 -10.36 5.28 -7.37
N ALA A 109 -11.43 5.62 -6.63
CA ALA A 109 -11.43 5.60 -5.16
C ALA A 109 -11.07 4.21 -4.59
N LEU A 110 -11.36 3.13 -5.31
CA LEU A 110 -10.96 1.76 -4.94
C LEU A 110 -9.45 1.56 -4.85
N LEU A 111 -8.64 2.41 -5.50
CA LEU A 111 -7.18 2.35 -5.41
C LEU A 111 -6.66 2.66 -4.00
N LEU A 112 -7.48 3.24 -3.11
CA LEU A 112 -7.14 3.37 -1.68
C LEU A 112 -6.84 2.02 -1.02
N LEU A 113 -7.38 0.92 -1.56
CA LEU A 113 -7.14 -0.43 -1.06
C LEU A 113 -5.72 -0.96 -1.40
N ALA A 114 -5.05 -0.41 -2.41
CA ALA A 114 -3.75 -0.90 -2.84
C ALA A 114 -2.64 -0.72 -1.77
N PRO A 115 -2.41 0.48 -1.19
CA PRO A 115 -1.45 0.64 -0.09
C PRO A 115 -1.82 -0.16 1.16
N VAL A 116 -3.13 -0.34 1.44
CA VAL A 116 -3.61 -1.18 2.55
C VAL A 116 -3.20 -2.63 2.34
N SER A 117 -3.41 -3.17 1.13
CA SER A 117 -3.02 -4.53 0.77
C SER A 117 -1.51 -4.76 0.92
N VAL A 118 -0.68 -3.83 0.42
CA VAL A 118 0.78 -3.89 0.57
C VAL A 118 1.18 -3.84 2.05
N SER A 119 0.54 -2.97 2.85
CA SER A 119 0.84 -2.86 4.27
C SER A 119 0.49 -4.13 5.04
N ALA A 120 -0.66 -4.72 4.75
CA ALA A 120 -1.14 -5.93 5.42
C ALA A 120 -0.24 -7.15 5.17
N THR A 121 0.36 -7.28 3.98
CA THR A 121 1.28 -8.37 3.64
C THR A 121 2.68 -8.19 4.22
N SER A 122 3.13 -6.95 4.37
CA SER A 122 4.55 -6.62 4.48
C SER A 122 4.95 -5.94 5.79
N LEU A 123 3.99 -5.39 6.54
CA LEU A 123 4.26 -4.67 7.78
C LEU A 123 3.83 -5.46 9.02
N PRO A 124 4.43 -5.17 10.20
CA PRO A 124 3.92 -5.64 11.48
C PRO A 124 2.48 -5.17 11.72
N LYS A 125 1.69 -5.99 12.43
CA LYS A 125 0.24 -5.78 12.66
C LYS A 125 -0.12 -4.34 13.08
N ARG A 126 0.66 -3.75 14.00
CA ARG A 126 0.41 -2.38 14.49
C ARG A 126 0.52 -1.33 13.38
N GLN A 127 1.55 -1.44 12.53
CA GLN A 127 1.78 -0.48 11.44
C GLN A 127 0.78 -0.70 10.30
N ALA A 128 0.49 -1.96 9.96
CA ALA A 128 -0.55 -2.29 8.98
C ALA A 128 -1.92 -1.75 9.42
N PHE A 129 -2.26 -1.89 10.71
CA PHE A 129 -3.48 -1.32 11.27
C PHE A 129 -3.53 0.22 11.15
N LEU A 130 -2.41 0.92 11.42
CA LEU A 130 -2.36 2.37 11.29
C LEU A 130 -2.53 2.83 9.83
N VAL A 131 -1.97 2.11 8.86
CA VAL A 131 -2.17 2.39 7.43
C VAL A 131 -3.62 2.14 7.02
N ALA A 132 -4.22 1.05 7.49
CA ALA A 132 -5.64 0.75 7.25
C ALA A 132 -6.57 1.79 7.87
N LEU A 133 -6.29 2.23 9.10
CA LEU A 133 -7.03 3.29 9.77
C LEU A 133 -6.92 4.62 9.00
N LEU A 134 -5.73 4.96 8.52
CA LEU A 134 -5.51 6.16 7.70
C LEU A 134 -6.33 6.10 6.40
N ALA A 135 -6.38 4.95 5.73
CA ALA A 135 -7.20 4.76 4.53
C ALA A 135 -8.70 4.95 4.83
N ALA A 136 -9.18 4.42 5.95
CA ALA A 136 -10.56 4.60 6.39
C ALA A 136 -10.89 6.06 6.71
N VAL A 137 -9.97 6.78 7.35
CA VAL A 137 -10.10 8.22 7.63
C VAL A 137 -10.14 9.02 6.34
N ILE A 138 -9.22 8.76 5.40
CA ILE A 138 -9.19 9.42 4.09
C ILE A 138 -10.49 9.16 3.34
N ALA A 139 -10.97 7.92 3.27
CA ALA A 139 -12.24 7.59 2.64
C ALA A 139 -13.41 8.35 3.29
N SER A 140 -13.43 8.48 4.63
CA SER A 140 -14.47 9.22 5.35
C SER A 140 -14.42 10.73 5.08
N VAL A 141 -13.22 11.31 4.97
CA VAL A 141 -13.04 12.72 4.58
C VAL A 141 -13.50 12.93 3.13
N LEU A 142 -13.11 12.05 2.21
CA LEU A 142 -13.48 12.12 0.80
C LEU A 142 -14.99 11.96 0.56
N ALA A 143 -15.73 11.32 1.47
CA ALA A 143 -17.19 11.22 1.40
C ALA A 143 -17.89 12.58 1.58
N VAL A 144 -17.17 13.57 2.17
CA VAL A 144 -17.75 14.88 2.53
C VAL A 144 -17.00 16.03 1.87
N MET A 145 -15.68 15.91 1.75
CA MET A 145 -14.80 17.00 1.30
C MET A 145 -14.08 16.61 0.00
N HIS A 146 -14.65 17.03 -1.12
CA HIS A 146 -14.05 16.84 -2.44
C HIS A 146 -14.58 17.88 -3.43
N LEU A 147 -13.85 18.13 -4.50
CA LEU A 147 -14.38 18.86 -5.65
C LEU A 147 -15.39 17.99 -6.40
N PRO A 148 -16.32 18.58 -7.14
CA PRO A 148 -17.28 17.83 -7.95
C PRO A 148 -16.55 16.91 -8.94
N LEU A 149 -17.16 15.77 -9.24
CA LEU A 149 -16.66 14.86 -10.26
C LEU A 149 -16.62 15.61 -11.61
N PRO A 150 -15.47 15.62 -12.30
CA PRO A 150 -15.38 16.26 -13.62
C PRO A 150 -16.29 15.51 -14.60
N TRP A 151 -17.12 16.29 -15.29
CA TRP A 151 -18.06 15.79 -16.28
C TRP A 151 -18.17 16.77 -17.46
N GLU A 152 -19.09 16.51 -18.39
CA GLU A 152 -19.35 17.41 -19.52
C GLU A 152 -19.56 18.86 -19.06
N PRO A 153 -19.08 19.87 -19.85
CA PRO A 153 -19.37 21.27 -19.58
C PRO A 153 -20.88 21.47 -19.45
N ASP A 154 -21.30 22.18 -18.44
CA ASP A 154 -22.72 22.47 -18.10
C ASP A 154 -23.54 21.33 -17.48
N GLN A 155 -22.95 20.16 -17.22
CA GLN A 155 -23.63 19.08 -16.52
C GLN A 155 -22.90 18.75 -15.21
N HIS A 156 -23.61 18.77 -14.09
CA HIS A 156 -23.10 18.29 -12.81
C HIS A 156 -23.80 16.97 -12.46
N ILE A 157 -23.05 15.87 -12.42
CA ILE A 157 -23.59 14.64 -11.84
C ILE A 157 -23.64 14.80 -10.34
N VAL A 158 -24.84 14.74 -9.78
CA VAL A 158 -25.05 14.71 -8.32
C VAL A 158 -25.47 13.31 -7.94
N PHE A 159 -24.59 12.61 -7.25
CA PHE A 159 -24.91 11.28 -6.73
C PHE A 159 -25.80 11.40 -5.47
N ASN A 160 -26.74 10.48 -5.35
CA ASN A 160 -27.57 10.38 -4.15
C ASN A 160 -26.66 10.04 -2.95
N ARG A 161 -26.91 10.66 -1.80
CA ARG A 161 -26.16 10.40 -0.54
C ARG A 161 -26.11 8.92 -0.18
N ILE A 162 -27.19 8.17 -0.43
CA ILE A 162 -27.24 6.71 -0.19
C ILE A 162 -26.19 5.98 -1.04
N TYR A 163 -25.99 6.42 -2.30
CA TYR A 163 -24.99 5.84 -3.17
C TYR A 163 -23.56 6.11 -2.67
N VAL A 164 -23.25 7.34 -2.26
CA VAL A 164 -21.95 7.71 -1.67
C VAL A 164 -21.69 6.93 -0.38
N ILE A 165 -22.70 6.78 0.49
CA ILE A 165 -22.61 5.93 1.69
C ILE A 165 -22.32 4.46 1.31
N GLY A 166 -22.95 3.97 0.25
CA GLY A 166 -22.68 2.62 -0.27
C GLY A 166 -21.23 2.43 -0.74
N ILE A 167 -20.68 3.41 -1.49
CA ILE A 167 -19.26 3.38 -1.90
C ILE A 167 -18.36 3.46 -0.67
N TRP A 168 -18.62 4.37 0.25
CA TRP A 168 -17.88 4.47 1.51
C TRP A 168 -17.89 3.14 2.27
N GLY A 169 -19.07 2.57 2.47
CA GLY A 169 -19.23 1.28 3.15
C GLY A 169 -18.46 0.14 2.45
N SER A 170 -18.48 0.08 1.11
CA SER A 170 -17.74 -0.92 0.36
C SER A 170 -16.22 -0.76 0.51
N ILE A 171 -15.70 0.46 0.53
CA ILE A 171 -14.27 0.72 0.78
C ILE A 171 -13.89 0.31 2.20
N ILE A 172 -14.69 0.68 3.21
CA ILE A 172 -14.43 0.29 4.61
C ILE A 172 -14.46 -1.24 4.76
N CYS A 173 -15.46 -1.91 4.19
CA CYS A 173 -15.49 -3.38 4.16
C CYS A 173 -14.26 -3.97 3.47
N GLY A 174 -13.82 -3.40 2.35
CA GLY A 174 -12.61 -3.80 1.64
C GLY A 174 -11.35 -3.64 2.51
N VAL A 175 -11.19 -2.49 3.19
CA VAL A 175 -10.09 -2.24 4.13
C VAL A 175 -10.06 -3.29 5.24
N VAL A 176 -11.21 -3.55 5.88
CA VAL A 176 -11.33 -4.52 6.97
C VAL A 176 -11.04 -5.94 6.45
N PHE A 177 -11.64 -6.32 5.33
CA PHE A 177 -11.46 -7.65 4.74
C PHE A 177 -9.99 -7.90 4.35
N ILE A 178 -9.37 -6.99 3.61
CA ILE A 178 -7.97 -7.11 3.21
C ILE A 178 -7.06 -7.21 4.43
N SER A 179 -7.27 -6.34 5.43
CA SER A 179 -6.47 -6.34 6.65
C SER A 179 -6.61 -7.63 7.44
N ALA A 180 -7.83 -8.15 7.61
CA ALA A 180 -8.09 -9.37 8.34
C ALA A 180 -7.58 -10.62 7.60
N TYR A 181 -7.95 -10.75 6.31
CA TYR A 181 -7.60 -11.90 5.48
C TYR A 181 -6.09 -12.03 5.27
N THR A 182 -5.43 -10.93 4.90
CA THR A 182 -4.00 -10.95 4.62
C THR A 182 -3.19 -11.24 5.88
N ASN A 183 -3.59 -10.70 7.04
CA ASN A 183 -2.97 -11.05 8.32
C ASN A 183 -3.10 -12.54 8.64
N ARG A 184 -4.23 -13.16 8.33
CA ARG A 184 -4.46 -14.60 8.54
C ARG A 184 -3.58 -15.44 7.62
N VAL A 185 -3.61 -15.16 6.32
CA VAL A 185 -2.78 -15.88 5.33
C VAL A 185 -1.28 -15.74 5.62
N ALA A 186 -0.82 -14.56 6.00
CA ALA A 186 0.56 -14.34 6.38
C ALA A 186 0.95 -15.09 7.66
N HIS A 187 0.04 -15.28 8.60
CA HIS A 187 0.26 -16.08 9.80
C HIS A 187 0.37 -17.56 9.46
N ASP A 188 -0.55 -18.08 8.65
CA ASP A 188 -0.57 -19.48 8.25
C ASP A 188 0.68 -19.85 7.44
N ALA A 189 1.09 -19.00 6.51
CA ALA A 189 2.32 -19.18 5.73
C ALA A 189 3.58 -19.23 6.60
N ARG A 190 3.62 -18.46 7.70
CA ARG A 190 4.73 -18.50 8.66
C ARG A 190 4.76 -19.79 9.46
N GLN A 191 3.62 -20.25 9.94
CA GLN A 191 3.53 -21.53 10.66
C GLN A 191 4.06 -22.69 9.81
N ILE A 192 3.70 -22.70 8.50
CA ILE A 192 4.19 -23.72 7.57
C ILE A 192 5.72 -23.61 7.39
N ALA A 193 6.25 -22.40 7.23
CA ALA A 193 7.69 -22.17 7.08
C ALA A 193 8.48 -22.60 8.34
N ASP A 194 7.96 -22.28 9.53
CA ASP A 194 8.58 -22.65 10.80
C ASP A 194 8.55 -24.18 11.01
N ALA A 195 7.45 -24.84 10.65
CA ALA A 195 7.34 -26.30 10.71
C ALA A 195 8.32 -26.99 9.74
N LEU A 196 8.46 -26.48 8.52
CA LEU A 196 9.45 -26.98 7.53
C LEU A 196 10.87 -26.84 8.07
N ALA A 197 11.24 -25.68 8.58
CA ALA A 197 12.57 -25.44 9.14
C ALA A 197 12.88 -26.38 10.33
N ALA A 198 11.90 -26.63 11.20
CA ALA A 198 12.05 -27.58 12.30
C ALA A 198 12.25 -29.02 11.81
N THR A 199 11.58 -29.42 10.72
CA THR A 199 11.71 -30.75 10.13
C THR A 199 13.08 -30.95 9.47
N GLU A 200 13.60 -29.95 8.73
CA GLU A 200 14.93 -29.97 8.14
C GLU A 200 16.02 -30.08 9.21
N LEU A 201 15.90 -29.35 10.31
CA LEU A 201 16.84 -29.44 11.43
C LEU A 201 16.81 -30.81 12.11
N ALA A 202 15.64 -31.45 12.22
CA ALA A 202 15.52 -32.78 12.78
C ALA A 202 16.15 -33.85 11.90
N LEU A 203 16.02 -33.72 10.57
CA LEU A 203 16.63 -34.62 9.59
C LEU A 203 18.17 -34.47 9.59
N SER A 204 18.69 -33.25 9.56
CA SER A 204 20.15 -33.03 9.58
C SER A 204 20.81 -33.54 10.86
N ARG A 205 20.13 -33.45 12.03
CA ARG A 205 20.61 -34.06 13.27
C ARG A 205 20.64 -35.58 13.22
N ARG A 206 19.64 -36.22 12.60
CA ARG A 206 19.61 -37.68 12.42
C ARG A 206 20.76 -38.16 11.54
N GLU A 207 21.06 -37.47 10.45
CA GLU A 207 22.17 -37.79 9.57
C GLU A 207 23.54 -37.68 10.29
N GLN A 208 23.73 -36.65 11.11
CA GLN A 208 24.94 -36.48 11.93
C GLN A 208 25.11 -37.53 13.02
N LEU A 209 24.02 -38.11 13.53
CA LEU A 209 24.09 -39.18 14.54
C LEU A 209 24.26 -40.56 13.92
N SER A 210 24.04 -40.74 12.61
CA SER A 210 24.15 -42.00 11.90
C SER A 210 25.49 -42.17 11.15
N ALA A 211 26.30 -41.12 11.08
CA ALA A 211 27.65 -41.11 10.52
C ALA A 211 28.71 -41.28 11.60
#